data_f33c9d066b5b4c6518780fbd1a69be62
#
_entry.id   f33c9d066b5b4c6518780fbd1a69be62
#
_cell.length_a   1.000
_cell.length_b   1.000
_cell.length_c   1.000
_cell.angle_alpha   90.00
_cell.angle_beta   90.00
_cell.angle_gamma   90.00
#
_symmetry.space_group_name_H-M   'P 1'
#
loop_
_entity.id
_entity.type
_entity.pdbx_description
1 polymer ?
#
loop_
_entity_poly.entity_id
_entity_poly.type
_entity_poly.pdbx_seq_one_letter_code
_entity_poly.pdbx_strand_id
1 'polypeptide(L)'
;LYTGGYISYPRTENTEYPRSLSLRGVLERLKDSDFSEEASELLKQEKISPSRGKRRTTDHPPIYPTAGATSAKIKGDKWKLYELIVRRFLATVAPNAVAEVSEVKLDVAGETFKADGHVQKEKGWKKYYGKYLRAAESRIPDMKVGDKVDVRGITNDESQTKPPYRYNQGSLIQEMDRLQLGTKSTRHDIIGKLFSRNYVQGNYLIPTASGIALTKALEHHGGGITEPEMTAKLERDMLSITDGERSLESVVKESQDMLRDVAVKIDSESVAIGDEIKAALKKQQFVGMCPSCGNSMTIKKSKNGNFIGCNGYPECNRAYPLPKGALVQMTDSVCPVCGLAQIKVIRKGVPPSLQCIDPKCKSNTDKNDLGPCPTCKKGTIRIMYSKAGRRFAGCSEWPACTQTYPLRPRGTIVPVGESCTECGAPVVQIGSIKECINMDCPLRKKRKQTAETETENTGIVPSAASSDDRVGRVVTVVVSDRKRSSKKTAKKTSASKTRSKKTEKPALETADND
;
A
#
# COMPACT_ATOMS: atom_id res chain seq x y z
N LEU A 1 -23.28 -6.35 0.43
CA LEU A 1 -23.33 -7.31 -0.71
C LEU A 1 -23.81 -8.67 -0.26
N TYR A 2 -23.26 -9.24 0.81
CA TYR A 2 -23.68 -10.54 1.35
C TYR A 2 -25.15 -10.51 1.81
N THR A 3 -25.52 -9.57 2.65
CA THR A 3 -26.92 -9.39 3.11
C THR A 3 -27.92 -9.09 1.98
N GLY A 4 -27.42 -8.60 0.85
CA GLY A 4 -28.20 -8.38 -0.37
C GLY A 4 -28.26 -9.58 -1.32
N GLY A 5 -27.63 -10.71 -0.98
CA GLY A 5 -27.65 -11.93 -1.79
C GLY A 5 -26.76 -11.91 -3.02
N TYR A 6 -25.79 -10.98 -3.14
CA TYR A 6 -24.94 -10.85 -4.33
C TYR A 6 -23.63 -11.65 -4.24
N ILE A 7 -23.17 -11.96 -3.05
CA ILE A 7 -21.94 -12.73 -2.82
C ILE A 7 -22.11 -13.73 -1.68
N SER A 8 -21.29 -14.78 -1.68
CA SER A 8 -21.18 -15.74 -0.57
C SER A 8 -20.66 -15.07 0.70
N TYR A 9 -20.70 -15.79 1.82
CA TYR A 9 -20.22 -15.28 3.12
C TYR A 9 -18.77 -14.81 3.04
N PRO A 10 -18.47 -13.55 3.41
CA PRO A 10 -17.17 -12.96 3.12
C PRO A 10 -16.07 -13.26 4.14
N ARG A 11 -16.42 -13.81 5.33
CA ARG A 11 -15.44 -14.18 6.36
C ARG A 11 -14.99 -15.62 6.16
N THR A 12 -14.07 -15.84 5.25
CA THR A 12 -13.50 -17.14 4.94
C THR A 12 -12.01 -17.01 4.66
N GLU A 13 -11.24 -18.04 5.01
CA GLU A 13 -9.84 -18.20 4.65
C GLU A 13 -9.65 -19.31 3.62
N ASN A 14 -10.74 -19.95 3.21
CA ASN A 14 -10.71 -21.02 2.23
C ASN A 14 -10.31 -20.48 0.85
N THR A 15 -9.41 -21.18 0.19
CA THR A 15 -8.91 -20.84 -1.13
C THR A 15 -9.15 -21.96 -2.14
N GLU A 16 -9.97 -22.95 -1.76
CA GLU A 16 -10.37 -24.07 -2.62
C GLU A 16 -11.89 -24.16 -2.67
N TYR A 17 -12.47 -24.12 -3.88
CA TYR A 17 -13.90 -24.34 -4.05
C TYR A 17 -14.27 -25.79 -3.78
N PRO A 18 -15.31 -26.08 -2.97
CA PRO A 18 -15.77 -27.42 -2.73
C PRO A 18 -16.36 -28.05 -4.00
N ARG A 19 -16.23 -29.35 -4.14
CA ARG A 19 -16.76 -30.08 -5.29
C ARG A 19 -18.29 -30.00 -5.43
N SER A 20 -18.99 -29.76 -4.33
CA SER A 20 -20.44 -29.57 -4.28
C SER A 20 -20.90 -28.25 -4.91
N LEU A 21 -20.01 -27.25 -5.06
CA LEU A 21 -20.34 -25.98 -5.68
C LEU A 21 -20.32 -26.10 -7.21
N SER A 22 -21.46 -25.92 -7.85
CA SER A 22 -21.56 -25.85 -9.31
C SER A 22 -20.97 -24.54 -9.82
N LEU A 23 -19.70 -24.54 -10.24
CA LEU A 23 -19.04 -23.37 -10.83
C LEU A 23 -19.72 -22.96 -12.16
N ARG A 24 -20.20 -23.94 -12.92
CA ARG A 24 -20.97 -23.70 -14.14
C ARG A 24 -22.28 -22.97 -13.82
N GLY A 25 -23.00 -23.37 -12.77
CA GLY A 25 -24.20 -22.68 -12.30
C GLY A 25 -23.95 -21.26 -11.81
N VAL A 26 -22.76 -20.97 -11.26
CA VAL A 26 -22.36 -19.58 -10.93
C VAL A 26 -22.18 -18.75 -12.21
N LEU A 27 -21.48 -19.28 -13.21
CA LEU A 27 -21.31 -18.60 -14.51
C LEU A 27 -22.64 -18.35 -15.23
N GLU A 28 -23.58 -19.31 -15.18
CA GLU A 28 -24.93 -19.13 -15.76
C GLU A 28 -25.65 -17.92 -15.14
N ARG A 29 -25.61 -17.76 -13.80
CA ARG A 29 -26.21 -16.59 -13.13
C ARG A 29 -25.55 -15.26 -13.49
N LEU A 30 -24.29 -15.27 -13.92
CA LEU A 30 -23.59 -14.06 -14.36
C LEU A 30 -23.97 -13.61 -15.77
N LYS A 31 -24.68 -14.43 -16.56
CA LYS A 31 -25.17 -14.01 -17.87
C LYS A 31 -26.15 -12.83 -17.79
N ASP A 32 -26.84 -12.68 -16.66
CA ASP A 32 -27.79 -11.58 -16.43
C ASP A 32 -27.09 -10.36 -15.77
N SER A 33 -25.82 -10.11 -16.08
CA SER A 33 -25.01 -9.05 -15.49
C SER A 33 -24.14 -8.33 -16.52
N ASP A 34 -23.41 -7.29 -16.08
CA ASP A 34 -22.41 -6.60 -16.91
C ASP A 34 -21.22 -7.52 -17.29
N PHE A 35 -21.23 -8.79 -16.90
CA PHE A 35 -20.19 -9.80 -17.18
C PHE A 35 -20.71 -10.94 -18.06
N SER A 36 -21.81 -10.70 -18.79
CA SER A 36 -22.49 -11.71 -19.62
C SER A 36 -21.58 -12.30 -20.70
N GLU A 37 -20.78 -11.48 -21.35
CA GLU A 37 -19.85 -11.90 -22.40
C GLU A 37 -18.76 -12.83 -21.86
N GLU A 38 -18.09 -12.41 -20.79
CA GLU A 38 -17.01 -13.17 -20.16
C GLU A 38 -17.53 -14.50 -19.58
N ALA A 39 -18.69 -14.48 -18.95
CA ALA A 39 -19.32 -15.69 -18.41
C ALA A 39 -19.70 -16.66 -19.52
N SER A 40 -20.28 -16.17 -20.62
CA SER A 40 -20.68 -16.99 -21.80
C SER A 40 -19.46 -17.60 -22.49
N GLU A 41 -18.35 -16.86 -22.58
CA GLU A 41 -17.10 -17.38 -23.12
C GLU A 41 -16.54 -18.52 -22.27
N LEU A 42 -16.51 -18.36 -20.94
CA LEU A 42 -16.01 -19.39 -20.02
C LEU A 42 -16.90 -20.64 -19.99
N LEU A 43 -18.20 -20.50 -20.22
CA LEU A 43 -19.14 -21.63 -20.31
C LEU A 43 -18.90 -22.52 -21.53
N LYS A 44 -18.22 -22.04 -22.57
CA LYS A 44 -17.83 -22.85 -23.75
C LYS A 44 -16.75 -23.87 -23.42
N GLN A 45 -16.06 -23.75 -22.27
CA GLN A 45 -15.09 -24.74 -21.84
C GLN A 45 -15.78 -26.07 -21.53
N GLU A 46 -15.25 -27.16 -22.07
CA GLU A 46 -15.75 -28.51 -21.79
C GLU A 46 -15.65 -28.81 -20.28
N LYS A 47 -14.53 -28.48 -19.65
CA LYS A 47 -14.27 -28.71 -18.22
C LYS A 47 -13.77 -27.43 -17.56
N ILE A 48 -14.47 -27.00 -16.52
CA ILE A 48 -14.04 -25.89 -15.67
C ILE A 48 -13.19 -26.43 -14.52
N SER A 49 -11.92 -26.04 -14.51
CA SER A 49 -10.94 -26.43 -13.47
C SER A 49 -10.43 -25.19 -12.75
N PRO A 50 -10.97 -24.86 -11.57
CA PRO A 50 -10.57 -23.66 -10.86
C PRO A 50 -9.13 -23.75 -10.35
N SER A 51 -8.41 -22.65 -10.37
CA SER A 51 -7.13 -22.53 -9.69
C SER A 51 -7.33 -22.69 -8.17
N ARG A 52 -6.33 -23.26 -7.48
CA ARG A 52 -6.39 -23.52 -6.03
C ARG A 52 -5.34 -22.72 -5.32
N GLY A 53 -5.68 -22.18 -4.14
CA GLY A 53 -4.73 -21.62 -3.21
C GLY A 53 -4.19 -22.69 -2.24
N LYS A 54 -3.48 -22.25 -1.20
CA LYS A 54 -2.82 -23.14 -0.24
C LYS A 54 -3.68 -23.54 0.96
N ARG A 55 -4.73 -22.77 1.26
CA ARG A 55 -5.58 -22.97 2.45
C ARG A 55 -6.85 -23.69 2.08
N ARG A 56 -7.15 -24.76 2.81
CA ARG A 56 -8.42 -25.47 2.76
C ARG A 56 -9.05 -25.45 4.15
N THR A 57 -10.28 -24.95 4.23
CA THR A 57 -11.11 -25.00 5.44
C THR A 57 -12.47 -25.61 5.09
N THR A 58 -13.17 -26.12 6.09
CA THR A 58 -14.44 -26.82 5.90
C THR A 58 -15.66 -25.94 6.19
N ASP A 59 -15.46 -24.78 6.78
CA ASP A 59 -16.51 -23.88 7.26
C ASP A 59 -17.25 -23.15 6.13
N HIS A 60 -16.53 -22.42 5.29
CA HIS A 60 -17.11 -21.64 4.18
C HIS A 60 -16.27 -21.76 2.93
N PRO A 61 -16.89 -21.73 1.72
CA PRO A 61 -16.13 -21.68 0.47
C PRO A 61 -15.41 -20.33 0.29
N PRO A 62 -14.45 -20.22 -0.65
CA PRO A 62 -13.96 -18.94 -1.10
C PRO A 62 -15.08 -18.01 -1.52
N ILE A 63 -14.86 -16.68 -1.43
CA ILE A 63 -15.86 -15.69 -1.85
C ILE A 63 -16.15 -15.83 -3.35
N TYR A 64 -17.43 -15.94 -3.73
CA TYR A 64 -17.88 -15.99 -5.11
C TYR A 64 -19.19 -15.23 -5.28
N PRO A 65 -19.56 -14.79 -6.51
CA PRO A 65 -20.84 -14.15 -6.79
C PRO A 65 -21.97 -15.18 -6.73
N THR A 66 -23.01 -14.90 -5.94
CA THR A 66 -24.20 -15.75 -5.80
C THR A 66 -25.31 -15.36 -6.75
N ALA A 67 -25.34 -14.09 -7.19
CA ALA A 67 -26.30 -13.56 -8.16
C ALA A 67 -25.62 -12.61 -9.15
N GLY A 68 -26.12 -12.53 -10.38
CA GLY A 68 -25.75 -11.51 -11.36
C GLY A 68 -26.25 -10.13 -10.93
N ALA A 69 -25.46 -9.09 -11.19
CA ALA A 69 -25.85 -7.70 -10.97
C ALA A 69 -25.24 -6.78 -12.02
N THR A 70 -25.86 -5.60 -12.18
CA THR A 70 -25.41 -4.55 -13.10
C THR A 70 -24.96 -3.31 -12.33
N SER A 71 -24.13 -2.49 -12.96
CA SER A 71 -23.69 -1.19 -12.44
C SER A 71 -24.84 -0.20 -12.24
N ALA A 72 -25.98 -0.42 -12.92
CA ALA A 72 -27.21 0.33 -12.71
C ALA A 72 -27.90 -0.03 -11.39
N LYS A 73 -27.85 -1.31 -10.98
CA LYS A 73 -28.50 -1.85 -9.78
C LYS A 73 -27.66 -1.64 -8.51
N ILE A 74 -26.35 -1.83 -8.61
CA ILE A 74 -25.41 -1.62 -7.50
C ILE A 74 -24.48 -0.46 -7.85
N LYS A 75 -24.44 0.59 -7.01
CA LYS A 75 -23.68 1.81 -7.29
C LYS A 75 -22.51 2.03 -6.32
N GLY A 76 -21.56 2.90 -6.72
CA GLY A 76 -20.48 3.39 -5.88
C GLY A 76 -19.47 2.30 -5.47
N ASP A 77 -19.04 2.33 -4.20
CA ASP A 77 -18.02 1.39 -3.71
C ASP A 77 -18.53 -0.04 -3.60
N LYS A 78 -19.84 -0.23 -3.45
CA LYS A 78 -20.46 -1.58 -3.48
C LYS A 78 -20.28 -2.23 -4.86
N TRP A 79 -20.47 -1.46 -5.95
CA TRP A 79 -20.22 -1.96 -7.29
C TRP A 79 -18.76 -2.30 -7.53
N LYS A 80 -17.83 -1.42 -7.14
CA LYS A 80 -16.39 -1.67 -7.30
C LYS A 80 -15.95 -2.97 -6.62
N LEU A 81 -16.46 -3.22 -5.41
CA LEU A 81 -16.17 -4.44 -4.68
C LEU A 81 -16.79 -5.66 -5.33
N TYR A 82 -18.05 -5.57 -5.77
CA TYR A 82 -18.72 -6.66 -6.48
C TYR A 82 -18.00 -6.99 -7.79
N GLU A 83 -17.66 -5.98 -8.59
CA GLU A 83 -16.89 -6.16 -9.83
C GLU A 83 -15.54 -6.85 -9.55
N LEU A 84 -14.82 -6.45 -8.52
CA LEU A 84 -13.55 -7.09 -8.14
C LEU A 84 -13.75 -8.57 -7.81
N ILE A 85 -14.79 -8.91 -7.06
CA ILE A 85 -15.12 -10.29 -6.68
C ILE A 85 -15.47 -11.11 -7.92
N VAL A 86 -16.33 -10.58 -8.80
CA VAL A 86 -16.70 -11.28 -10.04
C VAL A 86 -15.48 -11.49 -10.93
N ARG A 87 -14.68 -10.47 -11.18
CA ARG A 87 -13.47 -10.58 -12.01
C ARG A 87 -12.46 -11.55 -11.41
N ARG A 88 -12.33 -11.59 -10.08
CA ARG A 88 -11.48 -12.57 -9.40
C ARG A 88 -12.02 -13.99 -9.58
N PHE A 89 -13.32 -14.19 -9.44
CA PHE A 89 -13.98 -15.47 -9.69
C PHE A 89 -13.78 -15.94 -11.14
N LEU A 90 -14.08 -15.09 -12.14
CA LEU A 90 -13.87 -15.40 -13.55
C LEU A 90 -12.43 -15.78 -13.85
N ALA A 91 -11.46 -15.02 -13.29
CA ALA A 91 -10.04 -15.33 -13.44
C ALA A 91 -9.66 -16.68 -12.78
N THR A 92 -10.33 -17.07 -11.70
CA THR A 92 -10.04 -18.33 -10.99
C THR A 92 -10.49 -19.55 -11.80
N VAL A 93 -11.55 -19.41 -12.59
CA VAL A 93 -12.13 -20.49 -13.43
C VAL A 93 -11.68 -20.44 -14.89
N ALA A 94 -10.91 -19.42 -15.26
CA ALA A 94 -10.37 -19.23 -16.61
C ALA A 94 -9.13 -20.11 -16.87
N PRO A 95 -8.78 -20.36 -18.14
CA PRO A 95 -7.54 -21.04 -18.53
C PRO A 95 -6.28 -20.31 -17.99
N ASN A 96 -5.19 -21.06 -17.93
CA ASN A 96 -3.90 -20.49 -17.53
C ASN A 96 -3.41 -19.45 -18.54
N ALA A 97 -2.77 -18.41 -18.03
CA ALA A 97 -2.01 -17.48 -18.85
C ALA A 97 -0.63 -18.08 -19.18
N VAL A 98 -0.18 -17.90 -20.41
CA VAL A 98 1.12 -18.36 -20.88
C VAL A 98 1.97 -17.15 -21.21
N ALA A 99 3.17 -17.08 -20.66
CA ALA A 99 4.13 -16.03 -20.95
C ALA A 99 5.49 -16.64 -21.31
N GLU A 100 6.17 -16.01 -22.24
CA GLU A 100 7.56 -16.27 -22.56
C GLU A 100 8.45 -15.35 -21.73
N VAL A 101 9.42 -15.94 -21.06
CA VAL A 101 10.40 -15.21 -20.25
C VAL A 101 11.77 -15.43 -20.90
N SER A 102 12.42 -14.35 -21.30
CA SER A 102 13.75 -14.35 -21.87
C SER A 102 14.73 -13.71 -20.88
N GLU A 103 15.84 -14.35 -20.62
CA GLU A 103 16.94 -13.79 -19.82
C GLU A 103 18.15 -13.64 -20.75
N VAL A 104 18.64 -12.41 -20.88
CA VAL A 104 19.82 -12.07 -21.68
C VAL A 104 20.93 -11.62 -20.75
N LYS A 105 22.12 -12.19 -20.93
CA LYS A 105 23.34 -11.74 -20.27
C LYS A 105 24.28 -11.15 -21.33
N LEU A 106 24.70 -9.92 -21.08
CA LEU A 106 25.59 -9.17 -21.93
C LEU A 106 26.96 -9.08 -21.24
N ASP A 107 28.02 -9.43 -21.93
CA ASP A 107 29.38 -9.16 -21.46
C ASP A 107 29.84 -7.83 -22.08
N VAL A 108 30.18 -6.86 -21.22
CA VAL A 108 30.66 -5.54 -21.61
C VAL A 108 32.02 -5.32 -20.98
N ALA A 109 33.07 -5.62 -21.72
CA ALA A 109 34.45 -5.49 -21.24
C ALA A 109 34.76 -6.27 -19.94
N GLY A 110 34.20 -7.48 -19.80
CA GLY A 110 34.35 -8.34 -18.61
C GLY A 110 33.29 -8.14 -17.53
N GLU A 111 32.43 -7.12 -17.66
CA GLU A 111 31.32 -6.89 -16.72
C GLU A 111 30.02 -7.46 -17.27
N THR A 112 29.30 -8.22 -16.44
CA THR A 112 28.04 -8.88 -16.84
C THR A 112 26.83 -7.99 -16.57
N PHE A 113 26.14 -7.61 -17.64
CA PHE A 113 24.82 -6.97 -17.56
C PHE A 113 23.71 -7.99 -17.81
N LYS A 114 22.58 -7.83 -17.14
CA LYS A 114 21.43 -8.71 -17.24
C LYS A 114 20.19 -7.95 -17.70
N ALA A 115 19.46 -8.49 -18.66
CA ALA A 115 18.16 -8.01 -19.08
C ALA A 115 17.13 -9.14 -19.05
N ASP A 116 15.95 -8.85 -18.48
CA ASP A 116 14.83 -9.79 -18.38
C ASP A 116 13.69 -9.32 -19.30
N GLY A 117 13.29 -10.18 -20.24
CA GLY A 117 12.14 -9.99 -21.11
C GLY A 117 10.95 -10.81 -20.64
N HIS A 118 9.76 -10.24 -20.75
CA HIS A 118 8.50 -10.92 -20.44
C HIS A 118 7.46 -10.56 -21.49
N VAL A 119 7.06 -11.53 -22.31
CA VAL A 119 6.07 -11.38 -23.39
C VAL A 119 4.89 -12.29 -23.12
N GLN A 120 3.67 -11.73 -23.13
CA GLN A 120 2.45 -12.49 -22.96
C GLN A 120 2.07 -13.19 -24.26
N LYS A 121 2.08 -14.55 -24.30
CA LYS A 121 1.64 -15.35 -25.45
C LYS A 121 0.12 -15.58 -25.40
N GLU A 122 -0.37 -16.04 -24.25
CA GLU A 122 -1.79 -16.28 -24.05
C GLU A 122 -2.26 -15.53 -22.81
N LYS A 123 -3.29 -14.70 -22.97
CA LYS A 123 -3.81 -13.88 -21.86
C LYS A 123 -4.44 -14.72 -20.75
N GLY A 124 -5.12 -15.83 -21.10
CA GLY A 124 -5.77 -16.70 -20.12
C GLY A 124 -6.55 -15.92 -19.07
N TRP A 125 -6.39 -16.26 -17.80
CA TRP A 125 -7.06 -15.59 -16.67
C TRP A 125 -6.83 -14.08 -16.60
N LYS A 126 -5.71 -13.58 -17.11
CA LYS A 126 -5.38 -12.15 -17.11
C LYS A 126 -6.38 -11.31 -17.91
N LYS A 127 -7.01 -11.89 -18.97
CA LYS A 127 -8.07 -11.26 -19.76
C LYS A 127 -9.25 -10.86 -18.87
N TYR A 128 -9.69 -11.75 -18.00
CA TYR A 128 -10.86 -11.57 -17.13
C TYR A 128 -10.58 -10.70 -15.91
N TYR A 129 -9.35 -10.75 -15.39
CA TYR A 129 -8.96 -9.91 -14.26
C TYR A 129 -8.74 -8.44 -14.66
N GLY A 130 -8.33 -8.17 -15.91
CA GLY A 130 -8.35 -6.88 -16.60
C GLY A 130 -7.66 -5.75 -15.84
N LYS A 131 -8.39 -4.67 -15.59
CA LYS A 131 -7.87 -3.43 -14.95
C LYS A 131 -7.25 -3.61 -13.56
N TYR A 132 -7.48 -4.72 -12.90
CA TYR A 132 -6.89 -5.03 -11.60
C TYR A 132 -5.49 -5.63 -11.71
N LEU A 133 -5.05 -5.99 -12.91
CA LEU A 133 -3.71 -6.47 -13.18
C LEU A 133 -2.78 -5.30 -13.52
N ARG A 134 -1.64 -5.23 -12.85
CA ARG A 134 -0.53 -4.32 -13.18
C ARG A 134 0.64 -5.16 -13.69
N ALA A 135 0.61 -5.49 -14.95
CA ALA A 135 1.73 -6.15 -15.61
C ALA A 135 2.23 -5.23 -16.74
N ALA A 136 3.52 -4.93 -16.73
CA ALA A 136 4.20 -4.32 -17.86
C ALA A 136 4.83 -5.45 -18.68
N GLU A 137 4.68 -5.41 -20.01
CA GLU A 137 5.43 -6.26 -20.91
C GLU A 137 6.79 -5.61 -21.15
N SER A 138 7.84 -6.43 -21.14
CA SER A 138 9.20 -6.04 -21.51
C SER A 138 9.63 -6.96 -22.65
N ARG A 139 9.79 -6.40 -23.85
CA ARG A 139 10.27 -7.15 -25.01
C ARG A 139 11.77 -6.98 -25.15
N ILE A 140 12.47 -8.09 -25.22
CA ILE A 140 13.86 -8.14 -25.65
C ILE A 140 13.83 -8.60 -27.11
N PRO A 141 14.63 -8.00 -28.02
CA PRO A 141 14.78 -8.50 -29.38
C PRO A 141 15.26 -9.95 -29.40
N ASP A 142 14.89 -10.68 -30.44
CA ASP A 142 15.37 -12.05 -30.62
C ASP A 142 16.91 -12.03 -30.82
N MET A 143 17.60 -12.72 -29.91
CA MET A 143 19.06 -12.76 -29.85
C MET A 143 19.56 -14.18 -29.70
N LYS A 144 20.73 -14.46 -30.26
CA LYS A 144 21.42 -15.74 -30.15
C LYS A 144 22.71 -15.59 -29.34
N VAL A 145 23.15 -16.68 -28.77
CA VAL A 145 24.47 -16.71 -28.10
C VAL A 145 25.56 -16.37 -29.12
N GLY A 146 26.38 -15.37 -28.80
CA GLY A 146 27.45 -14.87 -29.67
C GLY A 146 27.06 -13.65 -30.51
N ASP A 147 25.79 -13.21 -30.50
CA ASP A 147 25.40 -11.96 -31.17
C ASP A 147 26.12 -10.77 -30.54
N LYS A 148 26.52 -9.83 -31.40
CA LYS A 148 27.19 -8.59 -30.98
C LYS A 148 26.20 -7.44 -30.94
N VAL A 149 26.25 -6.64 -29.86
CA VAL A 149 25.34 -5.53 -29.61
C VAL A 149 26.13 -4.25 -29.39
N ASP A 150 25.70 -3.16 -29.99
CA ASP A 150 26.32 -1.85 -29.81
C ASP A 150 25.88 -1.22 -28.49
N VAL A 151 26.83 -0.88 -27.62
CA VAL A 151 26.59 -0.14 -26.40
C VAL A 151 26.59 1.36 -26.70
N ARG A 152 25.42 1.99 -26.63
CA ARG A 152 25.26 3.43 -26.87
C ARG A 152 25.59 4.29 -25.66
N GLY A 153 25.48 3.74 -24.45
CA GLY A 153 25.79 4.44 -23.22
C GLY A 153 25.60 3.56 -22.00
N ILE A 154 26.34 3.86 -20.95
CA ILE A 154 26.22 3.24 -19.63
C ILE A 154 25.92 4.36 -18.64
N THR A 155 24.88 4.20 -17.84
CA THR A 155 24.54 5.09 -16.73
C THR A 155 24.78 4.35 -15.42
N ASN A 156 25.34 5.05 -14.44
CA ASN A 156 25.51 4.53 -13.08
C ASN A 156 24.60 5.33 -12.15
N ASP A 157 23.57 4.68 -11.63
CA ASP A 157 22.60 5.29 -10.73
C ASP A 157 22.85 4.81 -9.30
N GLU A 158 23.19 5.74 -8.41
CA GLU A 158 23.28 5.45 -6.98
C GLU A 158 21.89 5.35 -6.39
N SER A 159 21.60 4.26 -5.69
CA SER A 159 20.32 4.06 -5.01
C SER A 159 20.51 3.47 -3.62
N GLN A 160 19.59 3.80 -2.73
CA GLN A 160 19.56 3.27 -1.37
C GLN A 160 18.41 2.28 -1.22
N THR A 161 18.62 1.24 -0.43
CA THR A 161 17.56 0.32 -0.04
C THR A 161 16.46 1.07 0.72
N LYS A 162 15.22 0.72 0.46
CA LYS A 162 14.06 1.31 1.14
C LYS A 162 13.60 0.38 2.25
N PRO A 163 13.17 0.93 3.41
CA PRO A 163 12.59 0.11 4.46
C PRO A 163 11.30 -0.56 3.96
N PRO A 164 10.88 -1.68 4.57
CA PRO A 164 9.60 -2.31 4.28
C PRO A 164 8.44 -1.32 4.37
N TYR A 165 7.41 -1.54 3.56
CA TYR A 165 6.20 -0.73 3.65
C TYR A 165 5.52 -0.94 5.01
N ARG A 166 4.94 0.15 5.56
CA ARG A 166 4.07 0.03 6.72
C ARG A 166 2.88 -0.85 6.41
N TYR A 167 2.36 -1.54 7.42
CA TYR A 167 1.13 -2.29 7.28
C TYR A 167 -0.02 -1.40 6.79
N ASN A 168 -0.84 -1.95 5.91
CA ASN A 168 -2.21 -1.49 5.69
C ASN A 168 -3.17 -2.42 6.45
N GLN A 169 -4.48 -2.14 6.47
CA GLN A 169 -5.43 -2.98 7.20
C GLN A 169 -5.39 -4.44 6.73
N GLY A 170 -5.27 -4.69 5.43
CA GLY A 170 -5.21 -6.05 4.89
C GLY A 170 -3.95 -6.80 5.28
N SER A 171 -2.77 -6.16 5.17
CA SER A 171 -1.50 -6.80 5.58
C SER A 171 -1.40 -6.96 7.10
N LEU A 172 -2.03 -6.08 7.88
CA LEU A 172 -2.12 -6.26 9.34
C LEU A 172 -2.99 -7.47 9.71
N ILE A 173 -4.12 -7.69 9.01
CA ILE A 173 -4.93 -8.91 9.20
C ILE A 173 -4.09 -10.17 8.92
N GLN A 174 -3.29 -10.17 7.86
CA GLN A 174 -2.40 -11.30 7.54
C GLN A 174 -1.34 -11.52 8.61
N GLU A 175 -0.77 -10.45 9.16
CA GLU A 175 0.21 -10.56 10.25
C GLU A 175 -0.43 -11.04 11.56
N MET A 176 -1.62 -10.53 11.91
CA MET A 176 -2.40 -11.04 13.05
C MET A 176 -2.71 -12.53 12.89
N ASP A 177 -3.03 -12.96 11.66
CA ASP A 177 -3.26 -14.37 11.35
C ASP A 177 -1.99 -15.22 11.56
N ARG A 178 -0.85 -14.74 11.05
CA ARG A 178 0.44 -15.40 11.23
C ARG A 178 0.84 -15.54 12.70
N LEU A 179 0.52 -14.54 13.51
CA LEU A 179 0.79 -14.50 14.94
C LEU A 179 -0.31 -15.14 15.80
N GLN A 180 -1.35 -15.71 15.18
CA GLN A 180 -2.52 -16.30 15.86
C GLN A 180 -3.25 -15.32 16.79
N LEU A 181 -3.32 -14.03 16.40
CA LEU A 181 -3.99 -12.98 17.15
C LEU A 181 -5.43 -12.80 16.67
N GLY A 182 -6.38 -13.13 17.52
CA GLY A 182 -7.80 -13.06 17.24
C GLY A 182 -8.27 -14.03 16.15
N THR A 183 -9.56 -14.09 15.94
CA THR A 183 -10.24 -14.97 14.98
C THR A 183 -10.56 -14.25 13.66
N LYS A 184 -10.99 -14.98 12.65
CA LYS A 184 -11.51 -14.44 11.36
C LYS A 184 -12.60 -13.38 11.58
N SER A 185 -13.40 -13.51 12.64
CA SER A 185 -14.51 -12.61 12.95
C SER A 185 -14.10 -11.40 13.77
N THR A 186 -13.01 -11.45 14.54
CA THR A 186 -12.62 -10.40 15.48
C THR A 186 -11.51 -9.47 15.00
N ARG A 187 -10.62 -9.92 14.10
CA ARG A 187 -9.45 -9.14 13.65
C ARG A 187 -9.82 -7.77 13.10
N HIS A 188 -10.89 -7.68 12.30
CA HIS A 188 -11.33 -6.39 11.74
C HIS A 188 -11.86 -5.43 12.80
N ASP A 189 -12.54 -5.93 13.85
CA ASP A 189 -13.02 -5.12 14.97
C ASP A 189 -11.85 -4.62 15.83
N ILE A 190 -10.84 -5.47 16.05
CA ILE A 190 -9.59 -5.07 16.74
C ILE A 190 -8.94 -3.90 16.01
N ILE A 191 -8.75 -4.02 14.68
CA ILE A 191 -8.21 -2.93 13.87
C ILE A 191 -9.10 -1.68 13.93
N GLY A 192 -10.42 -1.85 13.85
CA GLY A 192 -11.38 -0.76 14.04
C GLY A 192 -11.21 -0.03 15.38
N LYS A 193 -10.95 -0.77 16.46
CA LYS A 193 -10.65 -0.20 17.79
C LYS A 193 -9.34 0.59 17.82
N LEU A 194 -8.30 0.16 17.10
CA LEU A 194 -7.06 0.95 16.98
C LEU A 194 -7.31 2.34 16.37
N PHE A 195 -8.17 2.42 15.33
CA PHE A 195 -8.56 3.70 14.74
C PHE A 195 -9.46 4.53 15.64
N SER A 196 -10.52 3.93 16.21
CA SER A 196 -11.48 4.65 17.05
C SER A 196 -10.86 5.21 18.32
N ARG A 197 -9.86 4.52 18.89
CA ARG A 197 -9.05 4.98 20.02
C ARG A 197 -7.90 5.91 19.61
N ASN A 198 -7.77 6.20 18.32
CA ASN A 198 -6.70 7.04 17.77
C ASN A 198 -5.29 6.54 18.10
N TYR A 199 -5.08 5.22 18.12
CA TYR A 199 -3.74 4.64 18.30
C TYR A 199 -2.99 4.55 16.98
N VAL A 200 -3.72 4.43 15.86
CA VAL A 200 -3.17 4.45 14.50
C VAL A 200 -4.00 5.37 13.59
N GLN A 201 -3.40 5.81 12.49
CA GLN A 201 -4.05 6.66 11.48
C GLN A 201 -3.51 6.40 10.07
N GLY A 202 -4.29 6.82 9.05
CA GLY A 202 -3.90 6.70 7.63
C GLY A 202 -4.19 5.34 7.01
N ASN A 203 -4.11 5.26 5.68
CA ASN A 203 -4.32 4.00 4.93
C ASN A 203 -3.18 3.00 5.17
N TYR A 204 -1.93 3.51 5.22
CA TYR A 204 -0.79 2.81 5.80
C TYR A 204 -0.76 3.19 7.27
N LEU A 205 -0.84 2.20 8.14
CA LEU A 205 -1.01 2.39 9.57
C LEU A 205 0.19 3.10 10.18
N ILE A 206 -0.01 4.36 10.52
CA ILE A 206 1.01 5.17 11.21
C ILE A 206 0.60 5.22 12.67
N PRO A 207 1.42 4.71 13.60
CA PRO A 207 1.16 4.87 15.02
C PRO A 207 1.09 6.36 15.39
N THR A 208 0.11 6.70 16.21
CA THR A 208 -0.01 8.04 16.78
C THR A 208 0.87 8.18 18.01
N ALA A 209 1.00 9.40 18.48
CA ALA A 209 1.62 9.72 19.74
C ALA A 209 1.10 8.88 20.91
N SER A 210 -0.23 8.82 21.00
CA SER A 210 -0.90 8.06 22.05
C SER A 210 -0.66 6.56 21.93
N GLY A 211 -0.66 6.03 20.70
CA GLY A 211 -0.37 4.62 20.45
C GLY A 211 1.03 4.24 20.88
N ILE A 212 2.03 5.05 20.47
CA ILE A 212 3.44 4.80 20.83
C ILE A 212 3.65 4.90 22.35
N ALA A 213 3.11 5.94 22.99
CA ALA A 213 3.26 6.14 24.41
C ALA A 213 2.67 4.99 25.23
N LEU A 214 1.45 4.57 24.87
CA LEU A 214 0.78 3.45 25.53
C LEU A 214 1.56 2.14 25.36
N THR A 215 1.96 1.81 24.11
CA THR A 215 2.68 0.56 23.84
C THR A 215 4.00 0.51 24.64
N LYS A 216 4.80 1.59 24.63
CA LYS A 216 6.07 1.64 25.38
C LYS A 216 5.86 1.49 26.87
N ALA A 217 4.91 2.21 27.46
CA ALA A 217 4.63 2.11 28.88
C ALA A 217 4.20 0.68 29.28
N LEU A 218 3.40 0.02 28.43
CA LEU A 218 3.01 -1.37 28.66
C LEU A 218 4.15 -2.37 28.41
N GLU A 219 5.06 -2.12 27.48
CA GLU A 219 6.27 -2.92 27.28
C GLU A 219 7.18 -2.87 28.51
N HIS A 220 7.34 -1.69 29.12
CA HIS A 220 8.18 -1.50 30.30
C HIS A 220 7.55 -2.05 31.59
N HIS A 221 6.25 -1.87 31.77
CA HIS A 221 5.57 -2.10 33.05
C HIS A 221 4.49 -3.19 33.00
N GLY A 222 4.00 -3.57 31.81
CA GLY A 222 2.80 -4.38 31.64
C GLY A 222 2.99 -5.90 31.71
N GLY A 223 4.20 -6.41 32.00
CA GLY A 223 4.41 -7.83 32.31
C GLY A 223 4.06 -8.79 31.17
N GLY A 224 4.42 -8.47 29.92
CA GLY A 224 4.20 -9.37 28.78
C GLY A 224 2.83 -9.26 28.10
N ILE A 225 1.95 -8.37 28.57
CA ILE A 225 0.63 -8.16 27.93
C ILE A 225 0.72 -7.71 26.47
N THR A 226 1.85 -7.13 26.07
CA THR A 226 2.11 -6.70 24.71
C THR A 226 2.68 -7.79 23.82
N GLU A 227 3.04 -8.94 24.38
CA GLU A 227 3.60 -10.06 23.66
C GLU A 227 2.51 -10.86 22.93
N PRO A 228 2.69 -11.21 21.65
CA PRO A 228 1.71 -11.96 20.89
C PRO A 228 1.42 -13.34 21.49
N GLU A 229 2.41 -13.96 22.13
CA GLU A 229 2.38 -15.32 22.65
C GLU A 229 1.28 -15.55 23.68
N MET A 230 1.03 -14.56 24.53
CA MET A 230 -0.04 -14.64 25.54
C MET A 230 -1.41 -14.78 24.88
N THR A 231 -1.72 -13.91 23.91
CA THR A 231 -3.00 -13.96 23.19
C THR A 231 -3.09 -15.21 22.31
N ALA A 232 -2.00 -15.58 21.64
CA ALA A 232 -1.94 -16.78 20.81
C ALA A 232 -2.15 -18.05 21.63
N LYS A 233 -1.65 -18.10 22.88
CA LYS A 233 -1.89 -19.21 23.79
C LYS A 233 -3.38 -19.31 24.13
N LEU A 234 -4.02 -18.20 24.51
CA LEU A 234 -5.46 -18.20 24.81
C LEU A 234 -6.31 -18.66 23.62
N GLU A 235 -5.99 -18.23 22.40
CA GLU A 235 -6.70 -18.66 21.18
C GLU A 235 -6.51 -20.17 20.92
N ARG A 236 -5.31 -20.73 21.13
CA ARG A 236 -5.05 -22.18 21.02
C ARG A 236 -5.78 -22.98 22.08
N ASP A 237 -5.78 -22.49 23.32
CA ASP A 237 -6.46 -23.15 24.44
C ASP A 237 -7.99 -23.20 24.20
N MET A 238 -8.58 -22.16 23.60
CA MET A 238 -9.98 -22.17 23.16
C MET A 238 -10.26 -23.23 22.08
N LEU A 239 -9.34 -23.40 21.11
CA LEU A 239 -9.46 -24.44 20.08
C LEU A 239 -9.38 -25.83 20.69
N SER A 240 -8.49 -26.07 21.66
CA SER A 240 -8.34 -27.36 22.32
C SER A 240 -9.59 -27.81 23.08
N ILE A 241 -10.44 -26.86 23.55
CA ILE A 241 -11.76 -27.18 24.08
C ILE A 241 -12.68 -27.71 22.98
N THR A 242 -12.67 -27.05 21.80
CA THR A 242 -13.50 -27.44 20.67
C THR A 242 -13.11 -28.84 20.14
N ASP A 243 -11.81 -29.14 20.17
CA ASP A 243 -11.25 -30.42 19.72
C ASP A 243 -11.41 -31.52 20.79
N GLY A 244 -11.91 -31.21 21.99
CA GLY A 244 -12.14 -32.14 23.09
C GLY A 244 -10.86 -32.56 23.82
N GLU A 245 -9.74 -31.88 23.59
CA GLU A 245 -8.44 -32.18 24.22
C GLU A 245 -8.35 -31.65 25.64
N ARG A 246 -9.06 -30.55 25.95
CA ARG A 246 -9.05 -29.90 27.27
C ARG A 246 -10.46 -29.56 27.75
N SER A 247 -10.66 -29.57 29.07
CA SER A 247 -11.95 -29.14 29.67
C SER A 247 -12.03 -27.59 29.71
N LEU A 248 -13.27 -27.08 29.59
CA LEU A 248 -13.56 -25.64 29.73
C LEU A 248 -13.02 -25.09 31.05
N GLU A 249 -13.28 -25.81 32.17
CA GLU A 249 -12.90 -25.38 33.51
C GLU A 249 -11.38 -25.23 33.66
N SER A 250 -10.60 -26.18 33.11
CA SER A 250 -9.13 -26.13 33.17
C SER A 250 -8.57 -24.95 32.42
N VAL A 251 -9.10 -24.68 31.22
CA VAL A 251 -8.66 -23.55 30.39
C VAL A 251 -9.05 -22.21 31.00
N VAL A 252 -10.28 -22.10 31.51
CA VAL A 252 -10.74 -20.87 32.19
C VAL A 252 -9.90 -20.58 33.43
N LYS A 253 -9.62 -21.58 34.27
CA LYS A 253 -8.80 -21.41 35.47
C LYS A 253 -7.38 -20.94 35.13
N GLU A 254 -6.72 -21.60 34.20
CA GLU A 254 -5.36 -21.22 33.76
C GLU A 254 -5.33 -19.80 33.17
N SER A 255 -6.34 -19.45 32.35
CA SER A 255 -6.48 -18.11 31.79
C SER A 255 -6.70 -17.05 32.86
N GLN A 256 -7.51 -17.35 33.89
CA GLN A 256 -7.73 -16.44 35.02
C GLN A 256 -6.46 -16.22 35.84
N ASP A 257 -5.69 -17.28 36.11
CA ASP A 257 -4.43 -17.16 36.85
C ASP A 257 -3.41 -16.31 36.07
N MET A 258 -3.23 -16.58 34.78
CA MET A 258 -2.34 -15.79 33.91
C MET A 258 -2.76 -14.31 33.85
N LEU A 259 -4.06 -14.01 33.70
CA LEU A 259 -4.57 -12.64 33.65
C LEU A 259 -4.48 -11.94 34.99
N ARG A 260 -4.62 -12.68 36.12
CA ARG A 260 -4.44 -12.13 37.48
C ARG A 260 -3.03 -11.61 37.69
N ASP A 261 -2.01 -12.37 37.28
CA ASP A 261 -0.62 -11.96 37.41
C ASP A 261 -0.32 -10.67 36.63
N VAL A 262 -0.83 -10.60 35.40
CA VAL A 262 -0.73 -9.39 34.56
C VAL A 262 -1.47 -8.21 35.18
N ALA A 263 -2.69 -8.45 35.68
CA ALA A 263 -3.51 -7.38 36.30
C ALA A 263 -2.86 -6.83 37.57
N VAL A 264 -2.34 -7.69 38.45
CA VAL A 264 -1.62 -7.28 39.66
C VAL A 264 -0.41 -6.43 39.32
N LYS A 265 0.35 -6.83 38.30
CA LYS A 265 1.52 -6.07 37.87
C LYS A 265 1.14 -4.70 37.30
N ILE A 266 0.13 -4.63 36.43
CA ILE A 266 -0.37 -3.36 35.87
C ILE A 266 -0.90 -2.45 36.97
N ASP A 267 -1.60 -2.99 37.96
CA ASP A 267 -2.14 -2.20 39.07
C ASP A 267 -1.02 -1.61 39.95
N SER A 268 -0.03 -2.43 40.32
CA SER A 268 1.15 -1.97 41.09
C SER A 268 1.97 -0.92 40.36
N GLU A 269 2.06 -0.98 39.03
CA GLU A 269 2.81 -0.06 38.18
C GLU A 269 1.95 1.06 37.58
N SER A 270 0.69 1.17 37.95
CA SER A 270 -0.30 2.06 37.29
C SER A 270 0.12 3.54 37.30
N VAL A 271 0.77 4.01 38.37
CA VAL A 271 1.29 5.37 38.49
C VAL A 271 2.45 5.58 37.51
N ALA A 272 3.41 4.65 37.46
CA ALA A 272 4.56 4.72 36.57
C ALA A 272 4.13 4.69 35.10
N ILE A 273 3.19 3.80 34.75
CA ILE A 273 2.54 3.74 33.40
C ILE A 273 1.91 5.10 33.06
N GLY A 274 1.15 5.66 34.00
CA GLY A 274 0.47 6.94 33.81
C GLY A 274 1.44 8.10 33.60
N ASP A 275 2.51 8.14 34.35
CA ASP A 275 3.52 9.21 34.25
C ASP A 275 4.38 9.08 33.01
N GLU A 276 4.77 7.87 32.59
CA GLU A 276 5.47 7.65 31.33
C GLU A 276 4.61 8.08 30.12
N ILE A 277 3.32 7.71 30.10
CA ILE A 277 2.40 8.14 29.04
C ILE A 277 2.28 9.68 29.02
N LYS A 278 2.08 10.32 30.18
CA LYS A 278 1.98 11.79 30.28
C LYS A 278 3.25 12.48 29.79
N ALA A 279 4.41 11.99 30.19
CA ALA A 279 5.71 12.53 29.80
C ALA A 279 5.93 12.39 28.27
N ALA A 280 5.62 11.22 27.70
CA ALA A 280 5.73 10.96 26.27
C ALA A 280 4.77 11.86 25.44
N LEU A 281 3.53 12.02 25.88
CA LEU A 281 2.56 12.90 25.23
C LEU A 281 2.97 14.37 25.32
N LYS A 282 3.48 14.81 26.47
CA LYS A 282 4.00 16.18 26.64
C LYS A 282 5.20 16.46 25.74
N LYS A 283 6.14 15.51 25.65
CA LYS A 283 7.29 15.61 24.73
C LYS A 283 6.87 15.70 23.27
N GLN A 284 5.85 14.94 22.86
CA GLN A 284 5.37 14.95 21.48
C GLN A 284 4.53 16.18 21.13
N GLN A 285 3.92 16.86 22.11
CA GLN A 285 3.25 18.13 21.90
C GLN A 285 4.22 19.31 21.81
N PHE A 286 5.45 19.13 22.29
CA PHE A 286 6.48 20.17 22.23
C PHE A 286 6.92 20.39 20.78
N VAL A 287 6.93 21.64 20.37
CA VAL A 287 7.28 22.05 19.00
C VAL A 287 8.60 22.81 18.96
N GLY A 288 8.92 23.52 20.01
CA GLY A 288 10.11 24.37 20.10
C GLY A 288 9.92 25.51 21.08
N MET A 289 10.86 26.43 21.12
CA MET A 289 10.82 27.63 21.98
C MET A 289 10.17 28.79 21.25
N CYS A 290 9.42 29.59 21.98
CA CYS A 290 8.79 30.79 21.45
C CYS A 290 9.84 31.88 21.17
N PRO A 291 9.89 32.44 19.95
CA PRO A 291 10.88 33.46 19.60
C PRO A 291 10.63 34.79 20.30
N SER A 292 9.45 35.00 20.89
CA SER A 292 9.08 36.26 21.52
C SER A 292 9.30 36.28 23.03
N CYS A 293 9.12 35.17 23.74
CA CYS A 293 9.18 35.12 25.20
C CYS A 293 10.02 33.96 25.76
N GLY A 294 10.61 33.12 24.91
CA GLY A 294 11.42 31.99 25.33
C GLY A 294 10.65 30.82 25.97
N ASN A 295 9.33 30.91 26.16
CA ASN A 295 8.53 29.82 26.67
C ASN A 295 8.34 28.71 25.62
N SER A 296 8.03 27.49 26.05
CA SER A 296 7.75 26.38 25.14
C SER A 296 6.50 26.62 24.30
N MET A 297 6.53 26.19 23.04
CA MET A 297 5.38 26.17 22.15
C MET A 297 4.87 24.73 22.01
N THR A 298 3.57 24.57 22.08
CA THR A 298 2.91 23.25 22.03
C THR A 298 1.73 23.25 21.07
N ILE A 299 1.34 22.06 20.59
CA ILE A 299 0.12 21.88 19.82
C ILE A 299 -1.08 22.01 20.75
N LYS A 300 -1.97 22.95 20.41
CA LYS A 300 -3.22 23.24 21.12
C LYS A 300 -4.42 22.97 20.20
N LYS A 301 -5.56 22.59 20.78
CA LYS A 301 -6.82 22.41 20.06
C LYS A 301 -7.67 23.67 20.14
N SER A 302 -8.32 24.05 19.06
CA SER A 302 -9.33 25.10 19.01
C SER A 302 -10.57 24.64 18.24
N LYS A 303 -11.66 25.43 18.32
CA LYS A 303 -12.88 25.19 17.51
C LYS A 303 -12.59 25.15 15.99
N ASN A 304 -11.54 25.84 15.54
CA ASN A 304 -11.14 25.92 14.14
C ASN A 304 -10.07 24.91 13.72
N GLY A 305 -9.69 24.01 14.62
CA GLY A 305 -8.65 22.99 14.40
C GLY A 305 -7.44 23.16 15.31
N ASN A 306 -6.43 22.33 15.09
CA ASN A 306 -5.18 22.38 15.86
C ASN A 306 -4.28 23.54 15.39
N PHE A 307 -3.56 24.13 16.34
CA PHE A 307 -2.58 25.20 16.10
C PHE A 307 -1.40 25.05 17.06
N ILE A 308 -0.28 25.66 16.76
CA ILE A 308 0.87 25.75 17.65
C ILE A 308 0.74 27.05 18.45
N GLY A 309 0.68 26.95 19.77
CA GLY A 309 0.53 28.11 20.67
C GLY A 309 1.63 28.16 21.73
N CYS A 310 2.01 29.37 22.09
CA CYS A 310 2.94 29.60 23.20
C CYS A 310 2.29 29.24 24.55
N ASN A 311 3.06 28.65 25.46
CA ASN A 311 2.61 28.31 26.80
C ASN A 311 2.67 29.52 27.77
N GLY A 312 3.27 30.63 27.33
CA GLY A 312 3.23 31.91 28.06
C GLY A 312 1.94 32.73 27.82
N TYR A 313 0.89 32.13 27.26
CA TYR A 313 -0.43 32.79 27.16
C TYR A 313 -1.05 32.96 28.57
N PRO A 314 -1.66 34.14 28.91
CA PRO A 314 -2.05 35.24 28.02
C PRO A 314 -0.97 36.31 27.73
N GLU A 315 0.15 36.32 28.45
CA GLU A 315 1.19 37.36 28.29
C GLU A 315 1.86 37.30 26.93
N CYS A 316 1.92 36.11 26.32
CA CYS A 316 2.43 35.89 24.96
C CYS A 316 1.38 35.27 24.04
N ASN A 317 0.87 36.02 23.10
CA ASN A 317 -0.17 35.60 22.15
C ASN A 317 0.40 34.93 20.88
N ARG A 318 1.68 34.54 20.87
CA ARG A 318 2.29 33.95 19.66
C ARG A 318 1.67 32.61 19.34
N ALA A 319 1.14 32.48 18.13
CA ALA A 319 0.53 31.26 17.63
C ALA A 319 0.77 31.09 16.12
N TYR A 320 0.85 29.84 15.67
CA TYR A 320 1.00 29.48 14.26
C TYR A 320 -0.05 28.43 13.87
N PRO A 321 -0.75 28.62 12.73
CA PRO A 321 -1.74 27.67 12.26
C PRO A 321 -1.06 26.41 11.73
N LEU A 322 -1.64 25.23 12.02
CA LEU A 322 -1.20 23.99 11.38
C LEU A 322 -1.82 23.80 10.00
N PRO A 323 -1.11 23.16 9.05
CA PRO A 323 -1.61 22.91 7.72
C PRO A 323 -2.89 22.05 7.72
N LYS A 324 -3.98 22.57 7.18
CA LYS A 324 -5.26 21.84 7.06
C LYS A 324 -5.18 20.72 6.04
N GLY A 325 -5.92 19.62 6.28
CA GLY A 325 -5.98 18.48 5.36
C GLY A 325 -4.66 17.71 5.17
N ALA A 326 -3.76 17.83 6.14
CA ALA A 326 -2.48 17.12 6.16
C ALA A 326 -2.25 16.46 7.51
N LEU A 327 -1.53 15.35 7.49
CA LEU A 327 -0.93 14.77 8.68
C LEU A 327 0.36 15.54 8.98
N VAL A 328 0.49 16.03 10.21
CA VAL A 328 1.65 16.77 10.67
C VAL A 328 2.41 15.93 11.69
N GLN A 329 3.70 15.78 11.47
CA GLN A 329 4.63 15.15 12.41
C GLN A 329 5.66 16.18 12.88
N MET A 330 5.93 16.21 14.18
CA MET A 330 6.98 17.04 14.73
C MET A 330 8.35 16.49 14.31
N THR A 331 9.32 17.38 14.19
CA THR A 331 10.72 17.02 13.89
C THR A 331 11.64 17.84 14.80
N ASP A 332 12.83 17.35 14.99
CA ASP A 332 13.88 18.08 15.73
C ASP A 332 14.61 19.11 14.83
N SER A 333 14.14 19.28 13.59
CA SER A 333 14.75 20.19 12.62
C SER A 333 14.33 21.63 12.85
N VAL A 334 15.27 22.54 12.72
CA VAL A 334 15.02 23.99 12.75
C VAL A 334 15.08 24.59 11.35
N CYS A 335 14.34 25.64 11.14
CA CYS A 335 14.32 26.35 9.86
C CYS A 335 15.63 27.13 9.67
N PRO A 336 16.39 26.91 8.57
CA PRO A 336 17.65 27.60 8.33
C PRO A 336 17.49 29.10 8.07
N VAL A 337 16.24 29.56 7.76
CA VAL A 337 15.96 30.97 7.43
C VAL A 337 15.58 31.78 8.67
N CYS A 338 14.77 31.21 9.57
CA CYS A 338 14.22 31.96 10.71
C CYS A 338 14.46 31.31 12.09
N GLY A 339 15.14 30.14 12.15
CA GLY A 339 15.43 29.46 13.41
C GLY A 339 14.25 28.78 14.10
N LEU A 340 13.03 28.92 13.58
CA LEU A 340 11.86 28.26 14.15
C LEU A 340 11.82 26.77 13.81
N ALA A 341 11.09 25.98 14.59
CA ALA A 341 10.91 24.57 14.35
C ALA A 341 10.34 24.29 12.95
N GLN A 342 10.73 23.15 12.38
CA GLN A 342 10.14 22.62 11.16
C GLN A 342 9.24 21.43 11.48
N ILE A 343 8.18 21.29 10.72
CA ILE A 343 7.21 20.19 10.78
C ILE A 343 7.24 19.39 9.48
N LYS A 344 7.11 18.08 9.58
CA LYS A 344 6.94 17.22 8.43
C LYS A 344 5.46 17.15 8.07
N VAL A 345 5.12 17.61 6.89
CA VAL A 345 3.74 17.68 6.38
C VAL A 345 3.53 16.55 5.37
N ILE A 346 2.56 15.69 5.63
CA ILE A 346 2.25 14.51 4.81
C ILE A 346 0.84 14.70 4.25
N ARG A 347 0.70 14.68 2.91
CA ARG A 347 -0.57 14.77 2.19
C ARG A 347 -0.74 13.59 1.25
N LYS A 348 -2.00 13.18 1.01
CA LYS A 348 -2.30 12.08 0.09
C LYS A 348 -1.83 12.41 -1.34
N GLY A 349 -0.96 11.56 -1.89
CA GLY A 349 -0.49 11.68 -3.27
C GLY A 349 0.59 12.76 -3.51
N VAL A 350 1.15 13.32 -2.44
CA VAL A 350 2.27 14.28 -2.50
C VAL A 350 3.40 13.76 -1.60
N PRO A 351 4.66 13.82 -2.03
CA PRO A 351 5.79 13.47 -1.17
C PRO A 351 5.77 14.26 0.14
N PRO A 352 6.16 13.67 1.27
CA PRO A 352 6.29 14.38 2.53
C PRO A 352 7.28 15.54 2.41
N SER A 353 6.96 16.69 3.01
CA SER A 353 7.80 17.88 2.96
C SER A 353 8.05 18.46 4.35
N LEU A 354 9.26 18.95 4.59
CA LEU A 354 9.60 19.76 5.76
C LEU A 354 9.15 21.22 5.51
N GLN A 355 8.40 21.77 6.45
CA GLN A 355 7.88 23.13 6.38
C GLN A 355 8.17 23.85 7.70
N CYS A 356 8.55 25.12 7.63
CA CYS A 356 8.63 25.98 8.81
C CYS A 356 7.23 26.14 9.44
N ILE A 357 7.17 26.20 10.78
CA ILE A 357 5.89 26.44 11.47
C ILE A 357 5.29 27.82 11.16
N ASP A 358 6.10 28.80 10.80
CA ASP A 358 5.61 30.09 10.33
C ASP A 358 5.27 30.03 8.84
N PRO A 359 3.96 30.14 8.48
CA PRO A 359 3.54 30.12 7.08
C PRO A 359 4.11 31.27 6.24
N LYS A 360 4.50 32.37 6.88
CA LYS A 360 5.05 33.56 6.22
C LYS A 360 6.56 33.50 6.03
N CYS A 361 7.24 32.49 6.57
CA CYS A 361 8.66 32.34 6.42
C CYS A 361 9.05 32.15 4.94
N LYS A 362 10.12 32.80 4.50
CA LYS A 362 10.66 32.67 3.13
C LYS A 362 10.88 31.22 2.72
N SER A 363 11.35 30.37 3.63
CA SER A 363 11.52 28.92 3.35
C SER A 363 10.23 28.19 2.93
N ASN A 364 9.05 28.71 3.30
CA ASN A 364 7.76 28.16 2.89
C ASN A 364 7.20 28.88 1.65
N THR A 365 7.41 30.22 1.55
CA THR A 365 6.90 31.01 0.42
C THR A 365 7.62 30.66 -0.87
N ASP A 366 8.95 30.56 -0.84
CA ASP A 366 9.76 30.31 -2.03
C ASP A 366 9.53 28.91 -2.61
N LYS A 367 9.35 27.89 -1.77
CA LYS A 367 9.05 26.53 -2.22
C LYS A 367 7.69 26.38 -2.90
N ASN A 368 6.75 27.26 -2.60
CA ASN A 368 5.40 27.22 -3.15
C ASN A 368 5.18 28.24 -4.28
N ASP A 369 6.17 29.11 -4.53
CA ASP A 369 6.10 30.14 -5.57
C ASP A 369 6.32 29.50 -6.95
N LEU A 370 5.38 29.73 -7.86
CA LEU A 370 5.41 29.20 -9.23
C LEU A 370 5.82 30.26 -10.26
N GLY A 371 5.79 31.54 -9.87
CA GLY A 371 6.13 32.64 -10.73
C GLY A 371 5.15 33.82 -10.64
N PRO A 372 5.35 34.88 -11.43
CA PRO A 372 4.54 36.12 -11.38
C PRO A 372 3.08 35.85 -11.76
N CYS A 373 2.17 36.62 -11.14
CA CYS A 373 0.76 36.59 -11.49
C CYS A 373 0.51 37.30 -12.80
N PRO A 374 -0.06 36.64 -13.83
CA PRO A 374 -0.31 37.28 -15.12
C PRO A 374 -1.38 38.37 -15.07
N THR A 375 -2.29 38.31 -14.08
CA THR A 375 -3.44 39.21 -13.96
C THR A 375 -3.07 40.52 -13.25
N CYS A 376 -2.56 40.47 -12.03
CA CYS A 376 -2.26 41.68 -11.27
C CYS A 376 -0.82 42.18 -11.41
N LYS A 377 0.11 41.33 -11.91
CA LYS A 377 1.55 41.62 -12.09
C LYS A 377 2.30 42.06 -10.81
N LYS A 378 1.58 42.21 -9.68
CA LYS A 378 2.13 42.60 -8.37
C LYS A 378 2.45 41.39 -7.48
N GLY A 379 1.59 40.39 -7.51
CA GLY A 379 1.74 39.19 -6.70
C GLY A 379 2.36 38.03 -7.48
N THR A 380 2.58 36.93 -6.77
CA THR A 380 3.07 35.65 -7.34
C THR A 380 2.00 34.59 -7.26
N ILE A 381 2.00 33.65 -8.20
CA ILE A 381 1.14 32.46 -8.18
C ILE A 381 1.79 31.42 -7.29
N ARG A 382 1.09 30.96 -6.25
CA ARG A 382 1.60 30.02 -5.24
C ARG A 382 0.74 28.79 -5.11
N ILE A 383 1.37 27.66 -4.79
CA ILE A 383 0.64 26.44 -4.44
C ILE A 383 -0.07 26.66 -3.10
N MET A 384 -1.38 26.53 -3.10
CA MET A 384 -2.27 26.67 -1.95
C MET A 384 -3.11 25.41 -1.76
N TYR A 385 -3.73 25.29 -0.58
CA TYR A 385 -4.62 24.16 -0.27
C TYR A 385 -5.97 24.67 0.24
N SER A 386 -7.05 24.14 -0.31
CA SER A 386 -8.41 24.44 0.14
C SER A 386 -8.69 23.86 1.54
N LYS A 387 -9.82 24.24 2.14
CA LYS A 387 -10.28 23.65 3.43
C LYS A 387 -10.39 22.11 3.36
N ALA A 388 -10.72 21.57 2.20
CA ALA A 388 -10.82 20.13 1.95
C ALA A 388 -9.46 19.45 1.61
N GLY A 389 -8.34 20.16 1.69
CA GLY A 389 -7.00 19.62 1.40
C GLY A 389 -6.67 19.49 -0.09
N ARG A 390 -7.52 19.99 -1.01
CA ARG A 390 -7.24 20.00 -2.46
C ARG A 390 -6.26 21.10 -2.79
N ARG A 391 -5.18 20.78 -3.53
CA ARG A 391 -4.21 21.79 -3.96
C ARG A 391 -4.69 22.53 -5.20
N PHE A 392 -4.36 23.82 -5.25
CA PHE A 392 -4.58 24.72 -6.36
C PHE A 392 -3.48 25.78 -6.38
N ALA A 393 -3.31 26.49 -7.49
CA ALA A 393 -2.42 27.64 -7.53
C ALA A 393 -3.26 28.91 -7.45
N GLY A 394 -2.85 29.85 -6.59
CA GLY A 394 -3.56 31.12 -6.38
C GLY A 394 -2.62 32.31 -6.22
N CYS A 395 -3.10 33.49 -6.53
CA CYS A 395 -2.32 34.70 -6.38
C CYS A 395 -2.08 35.05 -4.91
N SER A 396 -0.88 35.53 -4.57
CA SER A 396 -0.50 35.99 -3.23
C SER A 396 -1.27 37.23 -2.76
N GLU A 397 -1.78 38.00 -3.69
CA GLU A 397 -2.52 39.26 -3.43
C GLU A 397 -4.03 39.05 -3.19
N TRP A 398 -4.44 37.80 -2.91
CA TRP A 398 -5.84 37.57 -2.55
C TRP A 398 -6.19 38.27 -1.23
N PRO A 399 -7.36 38.94 -1.08
CA PRO A 399 -8.51 38.97 -1.99
C PRO A 399 -8.49 40.02 -3.10
N ALA A 400 -7.47 40.87 -3.16
CA ALA A 400 -7.39 41.94 -4.19
C ALA A 400 -7.23 41.37 -5.61
N CYS A 401 -6.58 40.18 -5.73
CA CYS A 401 -6.49 39.42 -6.98
C CYS A 401 -7.02 38.01 -6.76
N THR A 402 -8.05 37.64 -7.51
CA THR A 402 -8.74 36.35 -7.37
C THR A 402 -8.23 35.26 -8.33
N GLN A 403 -7.12 35.52 -9.04
CA GLN A 403 -6.58 34.57 -10.02
C GLN A 403 -6.23 33.23 -9.39
N THR A 404 -6.80 32.15 -9.93
CA THR A 404 -6.55 30.77 -9.47
C THR A 404 -6.46 29.80 -10.64
N TYR A 405 -5.70 28.72 -10.44
CA TYR A 405 -5.58 27.61 -11.39
C TYR A 405 -5.75 26.27 -10.68
N PRO A 406 -6.51 25.33 -11.24
CA PRO A 406 -6.60 23.99 -10.71
C PRO A 406 -5.28 23.24 -10.92
N LEU A 407 -4.80 22.53 -9.90
CA LEU A 407 -3.59 21.70 -9.98
C LEU A 407 -3.93 20.21 -9.92
N ARG A 408 -3.09 19.38 -10.57
CA ARG A 408 -3.24 17.92 -10.49
C ARG A 408 -3.16 17.46 -9.02
N PRO A 409 -4.00 16.51 -8.57
CA PRO A 409 -4.04 16.10 -7.17
C PRO A 409 -2.80 15.32 -6.72
N ARG A 410 -1.97 14.81 -7.65
CA ARG A 410 -0.78 13.97 -7.37
C ARG A 410 0.44 14.49 -8.13
N GLY A 411 1.63 14.06 -7.66
CA GLY A 411 2.92 14.37 -8.26
C GLY A 411 3.56 15.65 -7.73
N THR A 412 4.87 15.75 -7.86
CA THR A 412 5.65 16.96 -7.50
C THR A 412 5.50 18.00 -8.61
N ILE A 413 5.26 19.26 -8.24
CA ILE A 413 5.21 20.38 -9.15
C ILE A 413 6.45 21.22 -8.86
N VAL A 414 7.30 21.39 -9.86
CA VAL A 414 8.54 22.18 -9.77
C VAL A 414 8.39 23.43 -10.62
N PRO A 415 8.61 24.63 -10.07
CA PRO A 415 8.63 25.86 -10.86
C PRO A 415 9.80 25.83 -11.85
N VAL A 416 9.56 26.25 -13.09
CA VAL A 416 10.59 26.33 -14.13
C VAL A 416 11.17 27.74 -14.20
N GLY A 417 10.50 28.74 -13.62
CA GLY A 417 10.88 30.14 -13.69
C GLY A 417 10.48 30.85 -15.00
N GLU A 418 9.76 30.14 -15.88
CA GLU A 418 9.30 30.64 -17.17
C GLU A 418 7.81 31.00 -17.12
N SER A 419 7.41 32.02 -17.85
CA SER A 419 6.01 32.36 -18.10
C SER A 419 5.56 31.89 -19.47
N CYS A 420 4.34 31.41 -19.60
CA CYS A 420 3.79 30.97 -20.87
C CYS A 420 3.69 32.13 -21.87
N THR A 421 4.19 31.94 -23.08
CA THR A 421 4.20 32.95 -24.15
C THR A 421 2.79 33.37 -24.59
N GLU A 422 1.81 32.46 -24.49
CA GLU A 422 0.43 32.75 -24.94
C GLU A 422 -0.46 33.38 -23.87
N CYS A 423 -0.35 32.93 -22.62
CA CYS A 423 -1.28 33.36 -21.58
C CYS A 423 -0.61 33.99 -20.34
N GLY A 424 0.72 34.11 -20.34
CA GLY A 424 1.50 34.69 -19.24
C GLY A 424 1.48 33.90 -17.93
N ALA A 425 0.75 32.78 -17.83
CA ALA A 425 0.71 31.97 -16.62
C ALA A 425 2.03 31.22 -16.42
N PRO A 426 2.44 30.93 -15.18
CA PRO A 426 3.66 30.19 -14.92
C PRO A 426 3.70 28.83 -15.62
N VAL A 427 4.89 28.45 -16.09
CA VAL A 427 5.19 27.11 -16.61
C VAL A 427 5.79 26.28 -15.50
N VAL A 428 5.31 25.05 -15.34
CA VAL A 428 5.74 24.13 -14.29
C VAL A 428 6.18 22.80 -14.91
N GLN A 429 7.09 22.12 -14.21
CA GLN A 429 7.47 20.75 -14.52
C GLN A 429 6.74 19.77 -13.60
N ILE A 430 6.08 18.76 -14.18
CA ILE A 430 5.42 17.66 -13.47
C ILE A 430 5.95 16.35 -14.02
N GLY A 431 6.84 15.69 -13.26
CA GLY A 431 7.62 14.56 -13.76
C GLY A 431 8.58 15.03 -14.86
N SER A 432 8.55 14.41 -16.04
CA SER A 432 9.35 14.79 -17.21
C SER A 432 8.70 15.86 -18.09
N ILE A 433 7.46 16.30 -17.79
CA ILE A 433 6.68 17.15 -18.69
C ILE A 433 6.70 18.59 -18.18
N LYS A 434 7.14 19.55 -19.04
CA LYS A 434 6.95 20.99 -18.83
C LYS A 434 5.60 21.41 -19.41
N GLU A 435 4.73 22.01 -18.61
CA GLU A 435 3.40 22.46 -19.05
C GLU A 435 2.99 23.78 -18.40
N CYS A 436 2.18 24.56 -19.11
CA CYS A 436 1.52 25.75 -18.56
C CYS A 436 0.50 25.33 -17.49
N ILE A 437 0.45 26.03 -16.33
CA ILE A 437 -0.52 25.70 -15.27
C ILE A 437 -1.96 26.02 -15.67
N ASN A 438 -2.17 26.92 -16.62
CA ASN A 438 -3.50 27.25 -17.12
C ASN A 438 -4.04 26.11 -17.99
N MET A 439 -5.09 25.43 -17.49
CA MET A 439 -5.72 24.30 -18.19
C MET A 439 -6.38 24.72 -19.51
N ASP A 440 -6.77 25.99 -19.63
CA ASP A 440 -7.44 26.55 -20.81
C ASP A 440 -6.50 27.20 -21.82
N CYS A 441 -5.18 27.14 -21.55
CA CYS A 441 -4.18 27.72 -22.44
C CYS A 441 -4.20 27.06 -23.83
N PRO A 442 -4.21 27.84 -24.93
CA PRO A 442 -4.22 27.32 -26.30
C PRO A 442 -3.05 26.39 -26.59
N LEU A 443 -1.83 26.72 -26.15
CA LEU A 443 -0.65 25.85 -26.30
C LEU A 443 -0.82 24.51 -25.63
N ARG A 444 -1.48 24.47 -24.47
CA ARG A 444 -1.73 23.22 -23.76
C ARG A 444 -2.81 22.37 -24.46
N LYS A 445 -3.82 23.03 -25.04
CA LYS A 445 -4.86 22.34 -25.83
C LYS A 445 -4.28 21.76 -27.13
N LYS A 446 -3.44 22.52 -27.86
CA LYS A 446 -2.74 22.03 -29.08
C LYS A 446 -1.85 20.83 -28.79
N ARG A 447 -1.05 20.85 -27.72
CA ARG A 447 -0.21 19.69 -27.32
C ARG A 447 -0.99 18.46 -26.95
N LYS A 448 -2.18 18.59 -26.38
CA LYS A 448 -3.05 17.44 -26.14
C LYS A 448 -3.58 16.84 -27.43
N GLN A 449 -4.01 17.65 -28.37
CA GLN A 449 -4.52 17.19 -29.67
C GLN A 449 -3.44 16.51 -30.51
N THR A 450 -2.21 16.99 -30.51
CA THR A 450 -1.08 16.33 -31.21
C THR A 450 -0.70 15.02 -30.52
N ALA A 451 -0.74 14.92 -29.20
CA ALA A 451 -0.48 13.67 -28.48
C ALA A 451 -1.57 12.63 -28.68
N GLU A 452 -2.82 13.02 -28.84
CA GLU A 452 -3.95 12.13 -29.14
C GLU A 452 -3.93 11.62 -30.58
N THR A 453 -3.53 12.46 -31.55
CA THR A 453 -3.35 12.06 -32.96
C THR A 453 -2.11 11.22 -33.20
N GLU A 454 -1.04 11.37 -32.42
CA GLU A 454 0.16 10.51 -32.50
C GLU A 454 -0.07 9.14 -31.85
N THR A 455 -0.96 9.02 -30.84
CA THR A 455 -1.33 7.73 -30.25
C THR A 455 -2.29 6.91 -31.09
N GLU A 456 -3.05 7.51 -31.99
CA GLU A 456 -3.90 6.78 -32.95
C GLU A 456 -3.12 6.24 -34.15
N ASN A 457 -1.96 6.84 -34.49
CA ASN A 457 -1.19 6.46 -35.68
C ASN A 457 0.08 5.64 -35.42
N THR A 458 0.54 5.54 -34.19
CA THR A 458 1.70 4.70 -33.84
C THR A 458 1.50 4.06 -32.48
N GLY A 459 1.26 2.77 -32.44
CA GLY A 459 1.19 1.96 -31.20
C GLY A 459 2.53 1.86 -30.44
N ILE A 460 3.37 2.91 -30.42
CA ILE A 460 4.68 2.96 -29.79
C ILE A 460 4.75 4.20 -28.90
N VAL A 461 4.90 3.98 -27.60
CA VAL A 461 5.19 5.03 -26.61
C VAL A 461 6.68 5.42 -26.75
N PRO A 462 7.05 6.68 -27.07
CA PRO A 462 8.45 7.07 -27.15
C PRO A 462 9.05 7.22 -25.74
N SER A 463 10.11 6.48 -25.46
CA SER A 463 11.07 6.82 -24.40
C SER A 463 11.92 8.00 -24.88
N ALA A 464 12.10 8.99 -23.99
CA ALA A 464 12.82 10.22 -24.26
C ALA A 464 14.24 9.96 -24.81
N ALA A 465 14.50 10.44 -26.03
CA ALA A 465 15.83 10.50 -26.62
C ALA A 465 16.53 11.79 -26.16
N SER A 466 17.74 11.68 -25.63
CA SER A 466 18.72 12.76 -25.60
C SER A 466 19.81 12.43 -26.64
N SER A 467 20.01 13.39 -27.54
CA SER A 467 21.09 13.38 -28.52
C SER A 467 22.45 13.60 -27.84
N ASP A 468 23.40 12.73 -28.02
CA ASP A 468 24.77 13.10 -28.49
C ASP A 468 25.61 11.87 -28.82
N ASP A 469 26.43 12.06 -29.87
CA ASP A 469 27.31 11.10 -30.48
C ASP A 469 28.46 10.61 -29.58
N ARG A 470 28.78 9.29 -29.62
CA ARG A 470 30.12 8.78 -29.97
C ARG A 470 30.52 7.45 -29.33
N VAL A 471 31.11 6.63 -30.16
CA VAL A 471 31.99 5.47 -29.93
C VAL A 471 31.29 4.22 -29.41
N GLY A 472 30.88 3.38 -30.37
CA GLY A 472 30.41 2.03 -30.12
C GLY A 472 31.49 1.10 -29.58
N ARG A 473 31.27 0.52 -28.43
CA ARG A 473 31.91 -0.72 -28.00
C ARG A 473 31.04 -1.90 -28.39
N VAL A 474 31.63 -2.89 -29.02
CA VAL A 474 30.93 -4.13 -29.40
C VAL A 474 30.79 -5.02 -28.16
N VAL A 475 29.59 -5.51 -27.92
CA VAL A 475 29.23 -6.33 -26.73
C VAL A 475 28.84 -7.72 -27.19
N THR A 476 29.37 -8.75 -26.56
CA THR A 476 28.98 -10.15 -26.80
C THR A 476 27.81 -10.55 -25.89
N VAL A 477 26.71 -11.01 -26.49
CA VAL A 477 25.50 -11.41 -25.81
C VAL A 477 25.50 -12.91 -25.56
N VAL A 478 25.26 -13.35 -24.32
CA VAL A 478 25.03 -14.76 -24.01
C VAL A 478 23.54 -14.94 -23.70
N VAL A 479 22.82 -15.63 -24.58
CA VAL A 479 21.38 -15.93 -24.39
C VAL A 479 21.22 -17.31 -23.79
N SER A 480 20.56 -17.42 -22.64
CA SER A 480 20.20 -18.71 -22.06
C SER A 480 18.68 -18.94 -22.13
N ASP A 481 18.25 -19.88 -22.97
CA ASP A 481 16.86 -20.32 -23.03
C ASP A 481 16.55 -21.26 -21.86
N ARG A 482 15.93 -20.74 -20.80
CA ARG A 482 15.27 -21.57 -19.78
C ARG A 482 13.81 -21.80 -20.15
N LYS A 483 13.55 -22.80 -20.97
CA LYS A 483 12.21 -23.41 -21.03
C LYS A 483 11.93 -24.10 -19.69
N ARG A 484 11.16 -23.46 -18.83
CA ARG A 484 10.56 -24.15 -17.66
C ARG A 484 9.49 -25.11 -18.18
N SER A 485 9.92 -26.33 -18.57
CA SER A 485 9.01 -27.46 -18.68
C SER A 485 8.53 -27.81 -17.27
N SER A 486 7.23 -27.73 -17.06
CA SER A 486 6.58 -28.35 -15.90
C SER A 486 6.82 -29.86 -15.98
N LYS A 487 7.82 -30.37 -15.29
CA LYS A 487 7.95 -31.82 -15.05
C LYS A 487 6.76 -32.27 -14.21
N LYS A 488 5.80 -32.90 -14.86
CA LYS A 488 4.89 -33.86 -14.22
C LYS A 488 5.76 -34.99 -13.67
N THR A 489 5.93 -35.07 -12.37
CA THR A 489 6.45 -36.27 -11.70
C THR A 489 5.39 -37.35 -11.81
N ALA A 490 5.52 -38.17 -12.83
CA ALA A 490 4.83 -39.45 -12.88
C ALA A 490 5.47 -40.36 -11.81
N LYS A 491 4.73 -40.66 -10.76
CA LYS A 491 5.05 -41.75 -9.83
C LYS A 491 4.94 -43.04 -10.61
N LYS A 492 6.08 -43.63 -10.95
CA LYS A 492 6.17 -45.04 -11.34
C LYS A 492 5.95 -45.88 -10.10
N THR A 493 4.83 -46.57 -10.04
CA THR A 493 4.61 -47.72 -9.19
C THR A 493 5.45 -48.89 -9.73
N SER A 494 6.48 -49.25 -9.04
CA SER A 494 7.14 -50.55 -9.23
C SER A 494 6.66 -51.50 -8.13
N ALA A 495 5.83 -52.43 -8.53
CA ALA A 495 5.55 -53.63 -7.76
C ALA A 495 6.81 -54.51 -7.72
N SER A 496 7.28 -54.93 -6.57
CA SER A 496 8.09 -56.11 -6.41
C SER A 496 7.57 -56.94 -5.25
N LYS A 497 7.33 -58.19 -5.61
CA LYS A 497 6.82 -59.27 -4.81
C LYS A 497 7.83 -59.75 -3.76
N THR A 498 7.26 -60.10 -2.61
CA THR A 498 7.56 -61.26 -1.75
C THR A 498 8.99 -61.58 -1.31
N ARG A 499 9.21 -61.57 -0.01
CA ARG A 499 9.49 -62.86 0.70
C ARG A 499 9.41 -62.68 2.22
N SER A 500 8.60 -63.54 2.80
CA SER A 500 8.48 -63.85 4.23
C SER A 500 9.79 -64.30 4.84
N LYS A 501 10.08 -63.89 6.08
CA LYS A 501 10.63 -64.78 7.10
C LYS A 501 10.27 -64.25 8.50
N LYS A 502 9.68 -65.21 9.23
CA LYS A 502 9.42 -65.23 10.66
C LYS A 502 10.72 -65.19 11.46
N THR A 503 10.65 -64.63 12.64
CA THR A 503 11.06 -65.09 13.96
C THR A 503 11.28 -63.92 14.86
N GLU A 504 10.63 -63.89 15.88
CA GLU A 504 10.75 -64.22 17.31
C GLU A 504 10.90 -62.97 18.20
N LYS A 505 9.95 -62.88 19.15
CA LYS A 505 10.07 -62.14 20.40
C LYS A 505 11.17 -62.73 21.30
N PRO A 506 11.76 -61.99 22.20
CA PRO A 506 11.42 -62.21 23.61
C PRO A 506 11.13 -60.90 24.39
N ALA A 507 10.44 -61.08 25.31
CA ALA A 507 9.86 -60.74 26.58
C ALA A 507 10.79 -59.95 27.53
N LEU A 508 10.10 -59.03 28.22
CA LEU A 508 10.23 -58.57 29.61
C LEU A 508 11.61 -58.57 30.29
N GLU A 509 11.97 -57.45 30.84
CA GLU A 509 12.33 -57.40 32.27
C GLU A 509 12.11 -56.00 32.85
N THR A 510 11.45 -55.99 33.98
CA THR A 510 11.21 -54.94 34.96
C THR A 510 12.47 -54.74 35.79
N ALA A 511 12.81 -53.53 36.15
CA ALA A 511 13.50 -53.21 37.40
C ALA A 511 13.21 -51.78 37.85
N ASP A 512 12.70 -51.72 39.05
CA ASP A 512 12.48 -50.61 39.94
C ASP A 512 13.79 -49.96 40.41
N ASN A 513 13.59 -48.78 41.06
CA ASN A 513 14.42 -48.07 42.05
C ASN A 513 15.39 -47.02 41.49
N ASP A 514 15.25 -45.79 41.82
CA ASP A 514 15.19 -44.93 43.04
C ASP A 514 14.70 -43.53 42.68
#